data_c9b3b86507c3a9725c0fdba8e0581b42
#
_entry.id   c9b3b86507c3a9725c0fdba8e0581b42
#
_cell.length_a   1.000
_cell.length_b   1.000
_cell.length_c   1.000
_cell.angle_alpha   90.00
_cell.angle_beta   90.00
_cell.angle_gamma   90.00
#
_symmetry.space_group_name_H-M   'P 1'
#
loop_
_entity.id
_entity.type
_entity.pdbx_description
1 polymer ?
#
loop_
_entity_poly.entity_id
_entity_poly.type
_entity_poly.pdbx_seq_one_letter_code
_entity_poly.pdbx_strand_id
1 'polypeptide(L)'
;CSTACPVKIDTGSLTKHLRAEQLTSSSKNIANFVANNFGTTLGGVRFGLHSSNFMHKVLGTSNMELFTKTLRTISKNKTPKWSPTMPKAISIDLNFEQKDSDKKVVYFPSCINRTMGLNSISKEEKELFDITVELLQKAGYQIIFPQNLSNLCCGMPFSSKGFNDASHTK
;
A
#
# COMPACT_ATOMS: atom_id res chain seq x y z
N CYS A 1 18.51 8.33 12.64
CA CYS A 1 19.28 9.60 12.47
C CYS A 1 19.53 10.29 13.81
N SER A 2 18.53 10.44 14.68
CA SER A 2 18.68 11.12 15.99
C SER A 2 19.74 10.52 16.91
N THR A 3 19.91 9.20 16.89
CA THR A 3 20.90 8.47 17.70
C THR A 3 22.34 8.62 17.19
N ALA A 4 22.52 8.77 15.88
CA ALA A 4 23.83 8.93 15.25
C ALA A 4 24.24 10.42 15.07
N CYS A 5 23.32 11.36 15.35
CA CYS A 5 23.59 12.78 15.20
C CYS A 5 24.19 13.35 16.50
N PRO A 6 25.36 14.00 16.45
CA PRO A 6 25.98 14.55 17.66
C PRO A 6 25.14 15.65 18.34
N VAL A 7 24.30 16.34 17.59
CA VAL A 7 23.36 17.36 18.09
C VAL A 7 21.94 16.82 18.31
N LYS A 8 21.73 15.50 18.17
CA LYS A 8 20.45 14.79 18.39
C LYS A 8 19.27 15.33 17.58
N ILE A 9 19.54 15.86 16.39
CA ILE A 9 18.47 16.36 15.51
C ILE A 9 17.80 15.17 14.83
N ASP A 10 16.48 15.05 15.02
CA ASP A 10 15.63 14.13 14.26
C ASP A 10 15.05 14.84 13.02
N THR A 11 15.78 14.73 11.92
CA THR A 11 15.37 15.32 10.62
C THR A 11 14.06 14.72 10.11
N GLY A 12 13.75 13.47 10.45
CA GLY A 12 12.49 12.82 10.10
C GLY A 12 11.30 13.45 10.80
N SER A 13 11.43 13.68 12.10
CA SER A 13 10.41 14.38 12.89
C SER A 13 10.22 15.83 12.42
N LEU A 14 11.30 16.55 12.22
CA LEU A 14 11.27 17.92 11.70
C LEU A 14 10.55 18.00 10.34
N THR A 15 10.89 17.10 9.41
CA THR A 15 10.24 17.07 8.09
C THR A 15 8.74 16.80 8.17
N LYS A 16 8.31 15.89 9.06
CA LYS A 16 6.88 15.62 9.29
C LYS A 16 6.16 16.83 9.86
N HIS A 17 6.79 17.54 10.78
CA HIS A 17 6.24 18.74 11.40
C HIS A 17 6.05 19.84 10.37
N LEU A 18 7.08 20.18 9.59
CA LEU A 18 7.00 21.17 8.52
C LEU A 18 5.94 20.82 7.47
N ARG A 19 5.79 19.54 7.12
CA ARG A 19 4.71 19.09 6.22
C ARG A 19 3.34 19.31 6.83
N ALA A 20 3.16 19.03 8.13
CA ALA A 20 1.89 19.20 8.82
C ALA A 20 1.43 20.67 8.85
N GLU A 21 2.37 21.61 8.98
CA GLU A 21 2.08 23.05 8.95
C GLU A 21 1.61 23.54 7.58
N GLN A 22 2.08 22.93 6.49
CA GLN A 22 1.71 23.28 5.12
C GLN A 22 0.38 22.66 4.65
N LEU A 23 -0.27 21.83 5.48
CA LEU A 23 -1.51 21.16 5.10
C LEU A 23 -2.70 22.11 5.13
N THR A 24 -3.44 22.13 4.03
CA THR A 24 -4.73 22.82 3.96
C THR A 24 -5.84 22.04 4.65
N SER A 25 -6.90 22.72 5.10
CA SER A 25 -8.07 22.06 5.70
C SER A 25 -8.69 21.02 4.76
N SER A 26 -8.77 21.33 3.47
CA SER A 26 -9.28 20.38 2.46
C SER A 26 -8.43 19.09 2.37
N SER A 27 -7.10 19.23 2.43
CA SER A 27 -6.20 18.07 2.42
C SER A 27 -6.38 17.19 3.67
N LYS A 28 -6.56 17.81 4.84
CA LYS A 28 -6.84 17.12 6.10
C LYS A 28 -8.17 16.36 6.04
N ASN A 29 -9.22 16.98 5.53
CA ASN A 29 -10.54 16.36 5.39
C ASN A 29 -10.49 15.15 4.44
N ILE A 30 -9.78 15.26 3.31
CA ILE A 30 -9.60 14.15 2.37
C ILE A 30 -8.82 13.01 3.06
N ALA A 31 -7.75 13.31 3.77
CA ALA A 31 -6.96 12.30 4.47
C ALA A 31 -7.78 11.56 5.54
N ASN A 32 -8.59 12.28 6.31
CA ASN A 32 -9.48 11.71 7.31
C ASN A 32 -10.59 10.84 6.66
N PHE A 33 -11.16 11.30 5.55
CA PHE A 33 -12.13 10.50 4.79
C PHE A 33 -11.51 9.19 4.30
N VAL A 34 -10.31 9.26 3.70
CA VAL A 34 -9.56 8.08 3.23
C VAL A 34 -9.22 7.15 4.40
N ALA A 35 -8.77 7.69 5.53
CA ALA A 35 -8.49 6.90 6.72
C ALA A 35 -9.75 6.20 7.22
N ASN A 36 -10.87 6.88 7.38
CA ASN A 36 -12.12 6.29 7.87
C ASN A 36 -12.69 5.22 6.92
N ASN A 37 -12.47 5.36 5.61
CA ASN A 37 -12.97 4.45 4.57
C ASN A 37 -11.82 3.66 3.91
N PHE A 38 -10.85 3.22 4.69
CA PHE A 38 -9.60 2.67 4.15
C PHE A 38 -9.80 1.42 3.30
N GLY A 39 -10.65 0.49 3.72
CA GLY A 39 -10.97 -0.72 2.96
C GLY A 39 -11.59 -0.40 1.59
N THR A 40 -12.55 0.53 1.55
CA THR A 40 -13.15 1.01 0.30
C THR A 40 -12.10 1.70 -0.59
N THR A 41 -11.21 2.49 0.00
CA THR A 41 -10.12 3.13 -0.72
C THR A 41 -9.19 2.11 -1.36
N LEU A 42 -8.82 1.05 -0.64
CA LEU A 42 -8.02 -0.06 -1.20
C LEU A 42 -8.77 -0.79 -2.32
N GLY A 43 -10.10 -0.96 -2.18
CA GLY A 43 -10.95 -1.47 -3.25
C GLY A 43 -10.87 -0.63 -4.52
N GLY A 44 -10.94 0.69 -4.38
CA GLY A 44 -10.75 1.64 -5.49
C GLY A 44 -9.36 1.54 -6.13
N VAL A 45 -8.31 1.38 -5.34
CA VAL A 45 -6.95 1.17 -5.85
C VAL A 45 -6.85 -0.14 -6.63
N ARG A 46 -7.40 -1.26 -6.12
CA ARG A 46 -7.45 -2.54 -6.86
C ARG A 46 -8.17 -2.41 -8.18
N PHE A 47 -9.33 -1.75 -8.18
CA PHE A 47 -10.10 -1.49 -9.40
C PHE A 47 -9.27 -0.69 -10.43
N GLY A 48 -8.59 0.38 -9.99
CA GLY A 48 -7.71 1.17 -10.84
C GLY A 48 -6.55 0.37 -11.42
N LEU A 49 -5.88 -0.47 -10.62
CA LEU A 49 -4.81 -1.35 -11.07
C LEU A 49 -5.32 -2.41 -12.06
N HIS A 50 -6.48 -3.00 -11.78
CA HIS A 50 -7.09 -3.99 -12.68
C HIS A 50 -7.45 -3.37 -14.03
N SER A 51 -8.10 -2.21 -14.02
CA SER A 51 -8.46 -1.47 -15.22
C SER A 51 -7.22 -1.05 -16.03
N SER A 52 -6.17 -0.57 -15.35
CA SER A 52 -4.90 -0.22 -15.99
C SER A 52 -4.23 -1.42 -16.65
N ASN A 53 -4.23 -2.57 -16.01
CA ASN A 53 -3.71 -3.82 -16.58
C ASN A 53 -4.53 -4.29 -17.79
N PHE A 54 -5.85 -4.20 -17.71
CA PHE A 54 -6.72 -4.53 -18.83
C PHE A 54 -6.46 -3.61 -20.03
N MET A 55 -6.43 -2.29 -19.80
CA MET A 55 -6.10 -1.32 -20.84
C MET A 55 -4.73 -1.57 -21.47
N HIS A 56 -3.72 -1.92 -20.66
CA HIS A 56 -2.39 -2.25 -21.17
C HIS A 56 -2.41 -3.49 -22.08
N LYS A 57 -3.19 -4.51 -21.75
CA LYS A 57 -3.36 -5.70 -22.62
C LYS A 57 -4.01 -5.36 -23.97
N VAL A 58 -4.92 -4.39 -23.98
CA VAL A 58 -5.64 -3.99 -25.22
C VAL A 58 -4.83 -3.00 -26.06
N LEU A 59 -4.26 -1.99 -25.42
CA LEU A 59 -3.58 -0.87 -26.11
C LEU A 59 -2.09 -1.13 -26.38
N GLY A 60 -1.48 -2.03 -25.62
CA GLY A 60 -0.03 -2.23 -25.64
C GLY A 60 0.74 -1.12 -24.92
N THR A 61 2.05 -1.32 -24.76
CA THR A 61 2.92 -0.44 -23.94
C THR A 61 3.02 0.98 -24.48
N SER A 62 3.28 1.13 -25.79
CA SER A 62 3.51 2.45 -26.42
C SER A 62 2.28 3.36 -26.37
N ASN A 63 1.10 2.80 -26.67
CA ASN A 63 -0.15 3.57 -26.65
C ASN A 63 -0.55 3.91 -25.20
N MET A 64 -0.30 3.01 -24.25
CA MET A 64 -0.56 3.25 -22.83
C MET A 64 0.33 4.35 -22.26
N GLU A 65 1.61 4.41 -22.64
CA GLU A 65 2.52 5.49 -22.28
C GLU A 65 2.05 6.84 -22.86
N LEU A 66 1.67 6.87 -24.14
CA LEU A 66 1.16 8.09 -24.78
C LEU A 66 -0.13 8.57 -24.09
N PHE A 67 -1.07 7.67 -23.86
CA PHE A 67 -2.34 7.97 -23.21
C PHE A 67 -2.15 8.56 -21.81
N THR A 68 -1.32 7.91 -21.00
CA THR A 68 -1.06 8.38 -19.63
C THR A 68 -0.24 9.68 -19.59
N LYS A 69 0.65 9.89 -20.57
CA LYS A 69 1.38 11.16 -20.76
C LYS A 69 0.40 12.31 -21.08
N THR A 70 -0.56 12.07 -21.96
CA THR A 70 -1.61 13.05 -22.31
C THR A 70 -2.49 13.38 -21.11
N LEU A 71 -2.98 12.36 -20.39
CA LEU A 71 -3.77 12.54 -19.16
C LEU A 71 -2.98 13.34 -18.11
N ARG A 72 -1.67 13.09 -17.98
CA ARG A 72 -0.82 13.80 -17.06
C ARG A 72 -0.67 15.28 -17.42
N THR A 73 -0.57 15.59 -18.70
CA THR A 73 -0.52 16.99 -19.18
C THR A 73 -1.83 17.71 -18.85
N ILE A 74 -2.97 17.10 -19.14
CA ILE A 74 -4.30 17.66 -18.85
C ILE A 74 -4.52 17.86 -17.34
N SER A 75 -4.09 16.90 -16.52
CA SER A 75 -4.23 16.96 -15.06
C SER A 75 -3.17 17.83 -14.36
N LYS A 76 -2.36 18.59 -15.07
CA LYS A 76 -1.25 19.40 -14.54
C LYS A 76 -0.31 18.56 -13.64
N ASN A 77 0.10 17.39 -14.13
CA ASN A 77 0.97 16.44 -13.44
C ASN A 77 0.40 15.81 -12.15
N LYS A 78 -0.91 15.89 -11.89
CA LYS A 78 -1.53 15.29 -10.70
C LYS A 78 -1.75 13.79 -10.83
N THR A 79 -1.91 13.25 -12.04
CA THR A 79 -2.05 11.81 -12.25
C THR A 79 -0.69 11.12 -12.20
N PRO A 80 -0.59 9.93 -11.57
CA PRO A 80 0.64 9.15 -11.56
C PRO A 80 1.04 8.73 -12.97
N LYS A 81 2.35 8.63 -13.21
CA LYS A 81 2.87 8.09 -14.48
C LYS A 81 2.67 6.58 -14.46
N TRP A 82 2.10 6.05 -15.53
CA TRP A 82 2.05 4.61 -15.73
C TRP A 82 3.43 4.06 -16.12
N SER A 83 3.71 2.84 -15.70
CA SER A 83 4.93 2.11 -16.04
C SER A 83 4.59 0.65 -16.32
N PRO A 84 5.29 -0.04 -17.23
CA PRO A 84 5.15 -1.49 -17.45
C PRO A 84 5.42 -2.32 -16.20
N THR A 85 6.17 -1.77 -15.24
CA THR A 85 6.46 -2.39 -13.95
C THR A 85 5.36 -2.18 -12.90
N MET A 86 4.23 -1.55 -13.28
CA MET A 86 3.13 -1.34 -12.35
C MET A 86 2.57 -2.69 -11.86
N PRO A 87 2.35 -2.85 -10.55
CA PRO A 87 1.87 -4.11 -9.99
C PRO A 87 0.45 -4.43 -10.47
N LYS A 88 0.13 -5.71 -10.50
CA LYS A 88 -1.25 -6.16 -10.70
C LYS A 88 -2.04 -6.02 -9.39
N ALA A 89 -3.34 -5.83 -9.51
CA ALA A 89 -4.21 -5.92 -8.35
C ALA A 89 -4.29 -7.37 -7.86
N ILE A 90 -4.20 -7.56 -6.54
CA ILE A 90 -4.44 -8.85 -5.90
C ILE A 90 -5.47 -8.74 -4.79
N SER A 91 -6.06 -9.87 -4.45
CA SER A 91 -6.79 -10.09 -3.21
C SER A 91 -6.17 -11.29 -2.52
N ILE A 92 -5.78 -11.12 -1.27
CA ILE A 92 -5.26 -12.22 -0.46
C ILE A 92 -6.42 -13.08 0.03
N ASP A 93 -6.24 -14.40 0.01
CA ASP A 93 -7.13 -15.33 0.69
C ASP A 93 -6.60 -15.58 2.10
N LEU A 94 -7.46 -15.38 3.10
CA LEU A 94 -7.15 -15.62 4.51
C LEU A 94 -7.62 -17.00 4.96
N ASN A 95 -8.39 -17.71 4.12
CA ASN A 95 -8.94 -19.03 4.41
C ASN A 95 -8.08 -20.11 3.78
N PHE A 96 -7.02 -20.49 4.44
CA PHE A 96 -6.16 -21.59 4.04
C PHE A 96 -6.03 -22.62 5.16
N GLU A 97 -5.77 -23.87 4.79
CA GLU A 97 -5.59 -24.93 5.75
C GLU A 97 -4.36 -24.66 6.64
N GLN A 98 -4.57 -24.72 7.93
CA GLN A 98 -3.52 -24.59 8.92
C GLN A 98 -3.51 -25.80 9.84
N LYS A 99 -2.31 -26.26 10.21
CA LYS A 99 -2.17 -27.24 11.28
C LYS A 99 -2.27 -26.54 12.62
N ASP A 100 -2.98 -27.16 13.56
CA ASP A 100 -2.96 -26.71 14.94
C ASP A 100 -1.55 -26.77 15.51
N SER A 101 -1.16 -25.72 16.19
CA SER A 101 0.17 -25.58 16.79
C SER A 101 0.10 -24.76 18.07
N ASP A 102 0.89 -25.17 19.08
CA ASP A 102 1.07 -24.38 20.28
C ASP A 102 1.84 -23.07 20.01
N LYS A 103 2.58 -23.00 18.90
CA LYS A 103 3.30 -21.84 18.44
C LYS A 103 2.39 -20.95 17.60
N LYS A 104 1.92 -19.85 18.14
CA LYS A 104 1.04 -18.90 17.44
C LYS A 104 1.77 -17.62 17.08
N VAL A 105 1.52 -17.10 15.89
CA VAL A 105 2.06 -15.83 15.42
C VAL A 105 0.96 -14.97 14.81
N VAL A 106 0.94 -13.69 15.17
CA VAL A 106 0.05 -12.72 14.52
C VAL A 106 0.76 -12.16 13.30
N TYR A 107 0.21 -12.40 12.12
CA TYR A 107 0.73 -11.84 10.87
C TYR A 107 -0.14 -10.67 10.40
N PHE A 108 0.48 -9.50 10.30
CA PHE A 108 -0.13 -8.29 9.77
C PHE A 108 0.51 -7.92 8.43
N PRO A 109 -0.02 -8.45 7.31
CA PRO A 109 0.49 -8.08 5.99
C PRO A 109 0.22 -6.61 5.70
N SER A 110 1.18 -5.92 5.12
CA SER A 110 1.07 -4.51 4.77
C SER A 110 -0.08 -4.27 3.77
N CYS A 111 -0.63 -3.06 3.75
CA CYS A 111 -1.69 -2.70 2.80
C CYS A 111 -1.22 -2.86 1.34
N ILE A 112 0.06 -2.64 1.06
CA ILE A 112 0.65 -2.86 -0.26
C ILE A 112 0.60 -4.34 -0.62
N ASN A 113 1.09 -5.24 0.24
CA ASN A 113 1.09 -6.69 0.00
C ASN A 113 -0.32 -7.29 -0.12
N ARG A 114 -1.34 -6.60 0.42
CA ARG A 114 -2.75 -7.01 0.30
C ARG A 114 -3.44 -6.50 -0.97
N THR A 115 -2.83 -5.56 -1.67
CA THR A 115 -3.48 -4.81 -2.75
C THR A 115 -2.73 -4.92 -4.07
N MET A 116 -1.40 -4.95 -4.00
CA MET A 116 -0.49 -4.92 -5.13
C MET A 116 0.33 -6.20 -5.16
N GLY A 117 0.21 -6.95 -6.23
CA GLY A 117 0.94 -8.18 -6.46
C GLY A 117 2.08 -8.02 -7.46
N LEU A 118 2.54 -9.14 -7.96
CA LEU A 118 3.61 -9.20 -8.95
C LEU A 118 3.25 -8.43 -10.21
N ASN A 119 4.22 -7.76 -10.81
CA ASN A 119 4.03 -7.12 -12.10
C ASN A 119 4.15 -8.13 -13.25
N SER A 120 3.80 -7.70 -14.47
CA SER A 120 3.81 -8.56 -15.66
C SER A 120 5.20 -8.97 -16.14
N ILE A 121 6.26 -8.34 -15.62
CA ILE A 121 7.65 -8.56 -16.01
C ILE A 121 8.39 -9.40 -14.95
N SER A 122 7.78 -9.57 -13.78
CA SER A 122 8.38 -10.36 -12.70
C SER A 122 8.62 -11.80 -13.16
N LYS A 123 9.77 -12.34 -12.78
CA LYS A 123 10.09 -13.75 -12.93
C LYS A 123 9.60 -14.61 -11.75
N GLU A 124 9.15 -13.95 -10.69
CA GLU A 124 8.60 -14.61 -9.51
C GLU A 124 7.21 -15.18 -9.82
N GLU A 125 6.95 -16.37 -9.31
CA GLU A 125 5.68 -17.08 -9.52
C GLU A 125 4.70 -16.89 -8.35
N LYS A 126 5.22 -16.57 -7.15
CA LYS A 126 4.45 -16.47 -5.91
C LYS A 126 4.47 -15.06 -5.35
N GLU A 127 3.35 -14.65 -4.83
CA GLU A 127 3.21 -13.38 -4.12
C GLU A 127 3.95 -13.41 -2.78
N LEU A 128 4.43 -12.25 -2.33
CA LEU A 128 5.15 -12.14 -1.05
C LEU A 128 4.30 -12.60 0.14
N PHE A 129 2.98 -12.39 0.07
CA PHE A 129 2.05 -12.88 1.09
C PHE A 129 2.10 -14.40 1.20
N ASP A 130 1.99 -15.09 0.07
CA ASP A 130 1.98 -16.57 0.02
C ASP A 130 3.30 -17.16 0.50
N ILE A 131 4.43 -16.59 0.07
CA ILE A 131 5.76 -16.99 0.52
C ILE A 131 5.90 -16.85 2.03
N THR A 132 5.41 -15.75 2.59
CA THR A 132 5.48 -15.49 4.04
C THR A 132 4.63 -16.50 4.81
N VAL A 133 3.42 -16.77 4.33
CA VAL A 133 2.52 -17.78 4.92
C VAL A 133 3.18 -19.16 4.89
N GLU A 134 3.68 -19.59 3.74
CA GLU A 134 4.37 -20.87 3.60
C GLU A 134 5.59 -20.99 4.54
N LEU A 135 6.37 -19.92 4.66
CA LEU A 135 7.54 -19.90 5.55
C LEU A 135 7.13 -20.08 7.01
N LEU A 136 6.11 -19.34 7.47
CA LEU A 136 5.61 -19.45 8.84
C LEU A 136 5.03 -20.83 9.13
N GLN A 137 4.28 -21.40 8.19
CA GLN A 137 3.73 -22.76 8.32
C GLN A 137 4.85 -23.84 8.36
N LYS A 138 5.89 -23.70 7.51
CA LYS A 138 7.06 -24.59 7.54
C LYS A 138 7.84 -24.50 8.83
N ALA A 139 7.87 -23.31 9.45
CA ALA A 139 8.48 -23.10 10.77
C ALA A 139 7.61 -23.62 11.92
N GLY A 140 6.44 -24.19 11.63
CA GLY A 140 5.53 -24.80 12.61
C GLY A 140 4.65 -23.81 13.36
N TYR A 141 4.43 -22.61 12.81
CA TYR A 141 3.54 -21.62 13.43
C TYR A 141 2.11 -21.73 12.89
N GLN A 142 1.15 -21.58 13.79
CA GLN A 142 -0.23 -21.26 13.46
C GLN A 142 -0.34 -19.75 13.26
N ILE A 143 -0.88 -19.34 12.13
CA ILE A 143 -0.97 -17.93 11.75
C ILE A 143 -2.32 -17.37 12.15
N ILE A 144 -2.31 -16.25 12.86
CA ILE A 144 -3.52 -15.52 13.25
C ILE A 144 -3.52 -14.18 12.53
N PHE A 145 -4.61 -13.83 11.88
CA PHE A 145 -4.79 -12.52 11.28
C PHE A 145 -5.58 -11.61 12.20
N PRO A 146 -5.25 -10.32 12.26
CA PRO A 146 -6.07 -9.34 12.97
C PRO A 146 -7.50 -9.30 12.42
N GLN A 147 -8.46 -9.12 13.31
CA GLN A 147 -9.84 -8.88 12.91
C GLN A 147 -9.94 -7.61 12.08
N ASN A 148 -10.88 -7.59 11.10
CA ASN A 148 -11.13 -6.45 10.23
C ASN A 148 -9.87 -5.96 9.46
N LEU A 149 -8.99 -6.89 9.09
CA LEU A 149 -7.71 -6.62 8.42
C LEU A 149 -7.86 -5.69 7.20
N SER A 150 -8.96 -5.81 6.45
CA SER A 150 -9.22 -4.99 5.25
C SER A 150 -9.22 -3.48 5.54
N ASN A 151 -9.64 -3.07 6.74
CA ASN A 151 -9.72 -1.67 7.16
C ASN A 151 -8.49 -1.21 7.95
N LEU A 152 -7.59 -2.11 8.32
CA LEU A 152 -6.41 -1.78 9.11
C LEU A 152 -5.28 -1.23 8.23
N CYS A 153 -4.59 -0.23 8.75
CA CYS A 153 -3.39 0.37 8.17
C CYS A 153 -2.38 0.67 9.28
N CYS A 154 -1.09 0.63 8.96
CA CYS A 154 -0.03 1.01 9.90
C CYS A 154 0.08 2.54 10.12
N GLY A 155 -0.76 3.35 9.46
CA GLY A 155 -0.73 4.81 9.55
C GLY A 155 0.43 5.50 8.81
N MET A 156 1.44 4.77 8.37
CA MET A 156 2.65 5.32 7.75
C MET A 156 2.37 6.25 6.55
N PRO A 157 1.46 5.95 5.62
CA PRO A 157 1.16 6.83 4.49
C PRO A 157 0.66 8.21 4.92
N PHE A 158 -0.06 8.27 6.02
CA PHE A 158 -0.57 9.51 6.60
C PHE A 158 0.50 10.23 7.42
N SER A 159 1.12 9.53 8.38
CA SER A 159 2.15 10.08 9.26
C SER A 159 3.33 10.66 8.48
N SER A 160 3.81 9.99 7.43
CA SER A 160 4.95 10.46 6.63
C SER A 160 4.66 11.77 5.88
N LYS A 161 3.40 12.09 5.67
CA LYS A 161 2.96 13.33 5.00
C LYS A 161 2.45 14.41 5.96
N GLY A 162 2.51 14.15 7.27
CA GLY A 162 2.09 15.10 8.31
C GLY A 162 0.60 15.05 8.67
N PHE A 163 -0.16 14.07 8.16
CA PHE A 163 -1.58 13.87 8.53
C PHE A 163 -1.68 13.08 9.83
N ASN A 164 -1.35 13.72 10.96
CA ASN A 164 -1.26 13.05 12.25
C ASN A 164 -2.61 12.46 12.68
N ASP A 165 -3.70 13.24 12.59
CA ASP A 165 -5.05 12.78 12.99
C ASP A 165 -5.45 11.52 12.20
N ALA A 166 -5.31 11.55 10.87
CA ALA A 166 -5.61 10.40 10.02
C ALA A 166 -4.71 9.18 10.32
N SER A 167 -3.48 9.38 10.79
CA SER A 167 -2.57 8.28 11.15
C SER A 167 -2.95 7.60 12.45
N HIS A 168 -3.55 8.33 13.41
CA HIS A 168 -4.01 7.78 14.70
C HIS A 168 -5.37 7.11 14.63
N THR A 169 -6.14 7.35 13.59
CA THR A 169 -7.44 6.71 13.37
C THR A 169 -7.32 5.23 12.98
N LYS A 170 -6.10 4.72 12.70
CA LYS A 170 -5.83 3.37 12.15
C LYS A 170 -4.92 2.54 13.04
#